data_39d297653254008d5ee29270cb6082dd
#
_entry.id   39d297653254008d5ee29270cb6082dd
#
_cell.length_a   1.000
_cell.length_b   1.000
_cell.length_c   1.000
_cell.angle_alpha   90.00
_cell.angle_beta   90.00
_cell.angle_gamma   90.00
#
_symmetry.space_group_name_H-M   'P 1'
#
loop_
_entity.id
_entity.type
_entity.pdbx_description
1 polymer ?
#
loop_
_entity_poly.entity_id
_entity_poly.type
_entity_poly.pdbx_seq_one_letter_code
_entity_poly.pdbx_strand_id
1 'polypeptide(L)'
;MEEKIHKRRVRYSGTHPKRFEEKYKEHDPEKYADTIEKVISKGSTPAGMHISICVNEILDFLQIQPGQQGLDATLGYGGHTRRMLEKLQGKGHMYALDVDPIEIVKTKKRLEDAGYGENILTIKQTNFRNIDKVAEEAGGFDFILADLGVSSMQIDNPDRGFTYKFDGPLDLRLDPEKGESAAERLREVSYEELVGMFQENSDEPYAEEIATVIMKRNRTKNYVETTTQMKDAIEEALSFVPEKERKEAVKKSCQRCFQALRIDVNSEFEVLYDFLDKLPDALRPGGRVAILTFHSGEDRLVKRAFKAGAKAGVYSEVSKDVIRPSAEECARNPRARSTKMRWAVKAE
;
A
#
# COMPACT_ATOMS: atom_id res chain seq x y z
N MET A 1 -60.51 17.86 10.47
CA MET A 1 -59.49 17.33 9.50
C MET A 1 -58.14 17.77 10.02
N GLU A 2 -57.44 16.88 10.71
CA GLU A 2 -56.11 17.17 11.26
C GLU A 2 -55.07 17.02 10.12
N GLU A 3 -54.35 18.08 9.86
CA GLU A 3 -53.18 18.09 8.94
C GLU A 3 -52.07 17.19 9.52
N LYS A 4 -51.81 16.07 8.87
CA LYS A 4 -50.63 15.22 9.15
C LYS A 4 -49.38 15.93 8.70
N ILE A 5 -48.70 16.55 9.65
CA ILE A 5 -47.32 17.09 9.44
C ILE A 5 -46.41 15.93 9.06
N HIS A 6 -45.96 15.92 7.81
CA HIS A 6 -44.97 14.98 7.29
C HIS A 6 -43.61 15.23 8.00
N LYS A 7 -43.31 14.49 9.07
CA LYS A 7 -41.95 14.44 9.64
C LYS A 7 -41.02 13.80 8.63
N ARG A 8 -40.09 14.59 8.07
CA ARG A 8 -38.96 14.05 7.28
C ARG A 8 -38.29 12.93 8.06
N ARG A 9 -38.20 11.73 7.48
CA ARG A 9 -37.39 10.64 8.04
C ARG A 9 -35.97 11.17 8.26
N VAL A 10 -35.47 10.98 9.50
CA VAL A 10 -34.05 11.22 9.81
C VAL A 10 -33.22 10.47 8.76
N ARG A 11 -32.42 11.19 8.01
CA ARG A 11 -31.49 10.56 7.04
C ARG A 11 -30.62 9.60 7.84
N TYR A 12 -30.69 8.33 7.49
CA TYR A 12 -29.80 7.29 7.99
C TYR A 12 -28.37 7.79 7.85
N SER A 13 -27.67 8.03 8.96
CA SER A 13 -26.23 8.29 8.95
C SER A 13 -25.59 6.99 8.50
N GLY A 14 -25.14 6.98 7.23
CA GLY A 14 -24.65 5.78 6.59
C GLY A 14 -23.53 5.12 7.40
N THR A 15 -23.40 3.81 7.25
CA THR A 15 -22.39 2.95 7.88
C THR A 15 -20.94 3.30 7.52
N HIS A 16 -20.71 4.31 6.70
CA HIS A 16 -19.39 4.76 6.26
C HIS A 16 -19.11 6.18 6.78
N PRO A 17 -18.35 6.31 7.87
CA PRO A 17 -17.92 7.61 8.39
C PRO A 17 -17.12 8.37 7.34
N LYS A 18 -17.36 9.68 7.24
CA LYS A 18 -16.69 10.56 6.25
C LYS A 18 -15.44 11.22 6.83
N ARG A 19 -15.35 11.36 8.15
CA ARG A 19 -14.22 11.97 8.84
C ARG A 19 -13.15 10.92 9.13
N PHE A 20 -11.89 11.30 9.04
CA PHE A 20 -10.75 10.42 9.31
C PHE A 20 -10.84 9.79 10.71
N GLU A 21 -11.05 10.60 11.74
CA GLU A 21 -11.15 10.18 13.15
C GLU A 21 -12.31 9.21 13.41
N GLU A 22 -13.42 9.37 12.69
CA GLU A 22 -14.58 8.46 12.78
C GLU A 22 -14.37 7.14 12.06
N LYS A 23 -13.46 7.13 11.07
CA LYS A 23 -13.12 5.95 10.28
C LYS A 23 -12.07 5.09 10.97
N TYR A 24 -11.13 5.74 11.65
CA TYR A 24 -10.03 5.09 12.37
C TYR A 24 -10.20 5.27 13.86
N LYS A 25 -11.15 4.53 14.43
CA LYS A 25 -11.56 4.58 15.84
C LYS A 25 -10.45 4.22 16.81
N GLU A 26 -9.41 3.54 16.34
CA GLU A 26 -8.22 3.21 17.11
C GLU A 26 -7.38 4.42 17.51
N HIS A 27 -7.58 5.57 16.86
CA HIS A 27 -6.92 6.82 17.26
C HIS A 27 -7.59 7.48 18.49
N ASP A 28 -8.78 7.00 18.88
CA ASP A 28 -9.46 7.43 20.10
C ASP A 28 -10.02 6.18 20.82
N PRO A 29 -9.13 5.34 21.38
CA PRO A 29 -9.50 4.08 21.99
C PRO A 29 -10.40 4.26 23.25
N GLU A 30 -10.30 5.37 23.97
CA GLU A 30 -11.14 5.63 25.14
C GLU A 30 -12.60 5.83 24.74
N LYS A 31 -12.85 6.55 23.65
CA LYS A 31 -14.20 6.84 23.15
C LYS A 31 -14.88 5.63 22.49
N TYR A 32 -14.11 4.71 21.91
CA TYR A 32 -14.64 3.60 21.12
C TYR A 32 -14.27 2.21 21.68
N ALA A 33 -13.76 2.12 22.90
CA ALA A 33 -13.27 0.89 23.54
C ALA A 33 -14.27 -0.29 23.41
N ASP A 34 -15.54 -0.09 23.75
CA ASP A 34 -16.57 -1.13 23.67
C ASP A 34 -16.84 -1.61 22.24
N THR A 35 -16.71 -0.73 21.26
CA THR A 35 -16.92 -1.06 19.85
C THR A 35 -15.74 -1.85 19.31
N ILE A 36 -14.53 -1.44 19.67
CA ILE A 36 -13.25 -2.09 19.31
C ILE A 36 -13.23 -3.51 19.89
N GLU A 37 -13.54 -3.65 21.19
CA GLU A 37 -13.56 -4.95 21.87
C GLU A 37 -14.59 -5.93 21.29
N LYS A 38 -15.81 -5.47 20.99
CA LYS A 38 -16.85 -6.30 20.37
C LYS A 38 -16.51 -6.76 18.95
N VAL A 39 -15.73 -6.00 18.21
CA VAL A 39 -15.33 -6.34 16.85
C VAL A 39 -14.14 -7.30 16.87
N ILE A 40 -13.18 -7.06 17.78
CA ILE A 40 -12.03 -7.96 18.00
C ILE A 40 -12.50 -9.34 18.50
N SER A 41 -13.44 -9.38 19.45
CA SER A 41 -13.99 -10.64 19.98
C SER A 41 -14.70 -11.50 18.92
N LYS A 42 -15.21 -10.87 17.85
CA LYS A 42 -15.80 -11.56 16.69
C LYS A 42 -14.79 -11.98 15.63
N GLY A 43 -13.49 -11.82 15.90
CA GLY A 43 -12.43 -12.10 14.93
C GLY A 43 -12.42 -11.19 13.71
N SER A 44 -13.14 -10.07 13.78
CA SER A 44 -13.22 -9.06 12.72
C SER A 44 -12.40 -7.82 13.10
N THR A 45 -11.94 -7.08 12.11
CA THR A 45 -11.28 -5.80 12.32
C THR A 45 -12.35 -4.72 12.55
N PRO A 46 -12.22 -3.84 13.55
CA PRO A 46 -13.16 -2.74 13.75
C PRO A 46 -13.36 -1.89 12.49
N ALA A 47 -14.57 -1.37 12.30
CA ALA A 47 -14.87 -0.53 11.14
C ALA A 47 -13.92 0.66 11.12
N GLY A 48 -13.11 0.76 10.05
CA GLY A 48 -12.06 1.77 9.91
C GLY A 48 -10.66 1.29 10.22
N MET A 49 -10.46 0.08 10.73
CA MET A 49 -9.13 -0.53 10.82
C MET A 49 -8.68 -1.11 9.48
N HIS A 50 -7.39 -1.26 9.31
CA HIS A 50 -6.82 -1.88 8.12
C HIS A 50 -7.21 -3.36 8.08
N ILE A 51 -7.89 -3.79 7.01
CA ILE A 51 -8.17 -5.20 6.75
C ILE A 51 -7.05 -5.69 5.83
N SER A 52 -6.22 -6.59 6.34
CA SER A 52 -5.18 -7.25 5.55
C SER A 52 -5.81 -8.06 4.43
N ILE A 53 -5.25 -7.97 3.22
CA ILE A 53 -5.82 -8.57 2.01
C ILE A 53 -5.21 -9.95 1.76
N CYS A 54 -5.99 -10.90 1.24
CA CYS A 54 -5.53 -12.26 0.88
C CYS A 54 -4.86 -13.02 2.04
N VAL A 55 -5.29 -12.82 3.29
CA VAL A 55 -4.64 -13.43 4.46
C VAL A 55 -4.65 -14.96 4.36
N ASN A 56 -5.76 -15.55 4.01
CA ASN A 56 -5.87 -17.02 3.90
C ASN A 56 -5.00 -17.55 2.76
N GLU A 57 -5.06 -16.94 1.60
CA GLU A 57 -4.29 -17.32 0.42
C GLU A 57 -2.77 -17.23 0.68
N ILE A 58 -2.33 -16.20 1.42
CA ILE A 58 -0.93 -16.04 1.83
C ILE A 58 -0.53 -17.16 2.79
N LEU A 59 -1.31 -17.39 3.85
CA LEU A 59 -0.98 -18.40 4.86
C LEU A 59 -1.03 -19.83 4.29
N ASP A 60 -2.00 -20.10 3.43
CA ASP A 60 -2.13 -21.40 2.74
C ASP A 60 -0.93 -21.67 1.83
N PHE A 61 -0.43 -20.63 1.15
CA PHE A 61 0.76 -20.78 0.31
C PHE A 61 2.04 -20.85 1.13
N LEU A 62 2.25 -19.96 2.10
CA LEU A 62 3.49 -19.91 2.87
C LEU A 62 3.69 -21.15 3.75
N GLN A 63 2.62 -21.85 4.15
CA GLN A 63 2.65 -23.11 4.93
C GLN A 63 3.55 -23.01 6.17
N ILE A 64 3.44 -21.89 6.89
CA ILE A 64 4.31 -21.55 8.03
C ILE A 64 4.24 -22.63 9.12
N GLN A 65 5.41 -23.09 9.56
CA GLN A 65 5.56 -24.08 10.62
C GLN A 65 6.23 -23.45 11.86
N PRO A 66 5.87 -23.92 13.06
CA PRO A 66 6.60 -23.56 14.28
C PRO A 66 8.10 -23.84 14.16
N GLY A 67 8.93 -22.87 14.59
CA GLY A 67 10.39 -22.97 14.51
C GLY A 67 11.01 -22.34 13.27
N GLN A 68 10.22 -21.96 12.28
CA GLN A 68 10.69 -21.28 11.08
C GLN A 68 11.04 -19.82 11.33
N GLN A 69 11.78 -19.24 10.40
CA GLN A 69 12.16 -17.83 10.36
C GLN A 69 11.54 -17.13 9.16
N GLY A 70 10.82 -16.06 9.41
CA GLY A 70 10.09 -15.34 8.38
C GLY A 70 10.41 -13.86 8.26
N LEU A 71 10.05 -13.28 7.13
CA LEU A 71 10.16 -11.85 6.86
C LEU A 71 8.82 -11.30 6.35
N ASP A 72 8.35 -10.23 6.99
CA ASP A 72 7.39 -9.30 6.41
C ASP A 72 8.16 -8.07 5.90
N ALA A 73 8.29 -7.94 4.59
CA ALA A 73 9.04 -6.86 3.97
C ALA A 73 8.31 -5.50 4.02
N THR A 74 7.04 -5.49 4.44
CA THR A 74 6.11 -4.36 4.38
C THR A 74 5.19 -4.35 5.60
N LEU A 75 5.76 -4.13 6.79
CA LEU A 75 5.08 -4.24 8.09
C LEU A 75 3.74 -3.50 8.14
N GLY A 76 3.71 -2.24 7.68
CA GLY A 76 2.53 -1.38 7.71
C GLY A 76 1.80 -1.40 9.06
N TYR A 77 0.53 -1.74 9.05
CA TYR A 77 -0.29 -1.89 10.25
C TYR A 77 0.03 -3.14 11.08
N GLY A 78 0.80 -4.09 10.54
CA GLY A 78 1.17 -5.34 11.19
C GLY A 78 0.12 -6.45 11.13
N GLY A 79 -0.90 -6.30 10.30
CA GLY A 79 -1.98 -7.28 10.19
C GLY A 79 -1.51 -8.63 9.66
N HIS A 80 -0.73 -8.64 8.59
CA HIS A 80 -0.11 -9.85 8.06
C HIS A 80 0.93 -10.42 9.01
N THR A 81 1.83 -9.58 9.54
CA THR A 81 2.83 -9.97 10.55
C THR A 81 2.18 -10.71 11.71
N ARG A 82 1.10 -10.17 12.29
CA ARG A 82 0.38 -10.81 13.39
C ARG A 82 -0.14 -12.20 13.00
N ARG A 83 -0.75 -12.34 11.82
CA ARG A 83 -1.29 -13.63 11.35
C ARG A 83 -0.20 -14.67 11.10
N MET A 84 0.97 -14.24 10.63
CA MET A 84 2.14 -15.11 10.47
C MET A 84 2.73 -15.53 11.82
N LEU A 85 2.81 -14.61 12.78
CA LEU A 85 3.25 -14.89 14.17
C LEU A 85 2.34 -15.90 14.87
N GLU A 86 1.01 -15.82 14.66
CA GLU A 86 0.05 -16.82 15.17
C GLU A 86 0.39 -18.25 14.66
N LYS A 87 0.86 -18.38 13.41
CA LYS A 87 1.25 -19.67 12.83
C LYS A 87 2.56 -20.20 13.40
N LEU A 88 3.47 -19.35 13.83
CA LEU A 88 4.71 -19.74 14.50
C LEU A 88 4.50 -20.29 15.92
N GLN A 89 3.36 -20.04 16.54
CA GLN A 89 2.98 -20.56 17.87
C GLN A 89 4.06 -20.31 18.97
N GLY A 90 4.68 -19.14 18.95
CA GLY A 90 5.73 -18.77 19.90
C GLY A 90 7.08 -19.47 19.66
N LYS A 91 7.25 -20.17 18.54
CA LYS A 91 8.51 -20.83 18.15
C LYS A 91 8.99 -20.27 16.82
N GLY A 92 10.29 -20.01 16.69
CA GLY A 92 10.87 -19.37 15.51
C GLY A 92 11.00 -17.86 15.68
N HIS A 93 11.16 -17.13 14.59
CA HIS A 93 11.35 -15.68 14.62
C HIS A 93 10.84 -14.97 13.37
N MET A 94 10.26 -13.80 13.56
CA MET A 94 9.84 -12.91 12.47
C MET A 94 10.72 -11.66 12.43
N TYR A 95 11.12 -11.28 11.24
CA TYR A 95 11.59 -9.93 10.93
C TYR A 95 10.47 -9.18 10.21
N ALA A 96 10.36 -7.88 10.49
CA ALA A 96 9.37 -7.03 9.82
C ALA A 96 9.99 -5.67 9.49
N LEU A 97 9.82 -5.22 8.26
CA LEU A 97 10.44 -4.01 7.73
C LEU A 97 9.38 -2.97 7.36
N ASP A 98 9.70 -1.72 7.61
CA ASP A 98 8.97 -0.59 7.04
C ASP A 98 9.92 0.59 6.87
N VAL A 99 9.59 1.51 5.98
CA VAL A 99 10.31 2.78 5.81
C VAL A 99 9.66 3.91 6.60
N ASP A 100 8.36 3.78 6.91
CA ASP A 100 7.56 4.81 7.55
C ASP A 100 7.82 4.88 9.06
N PRO A 101 8.55 5.92 9.56
CA PRO A 101 8.87 6.04 10.99
C PRO A 101 7.62 6.21 11.86
N ILE A 102 6.56 6.80 11.30
CA ILE A 102 5.31 7.07 12.03
C ILE A 102 4.52 5.77 12.25
N GLU A 103 4.41 4.95 11.21
CA GLU A 103 3.65 3.69 11.31
C GLU A 103 4.39 2.62 12.12
N ILE A 104 5.72 2.56 12.02
CA ILE A 104 6.54 1.61 12.81
C ILE A 104 6.28 1.77 14.31
N VAL A 105 6.33 2.98 14.85
CA VAL A 105 6.14 3.22 16.29
C VAL A 105 4.78 2.74 16.76
N LYS A 106 3.72 3.06 16.01
CA LYS A 106 2.36 2.65 16.32
C LYS A 106 2.18 1.12 16.21
N THR A 107 2.77 0.52 15.18
CA THR A 107 2.64 -0.92 14.93
C THR A 107 3.46 -1.74 15.91
N LYS A 108 4.67 -1.30 16.27
CA LYS A 108 5.49 -1.94 17.31
C LYS A 108 4.70 -2.03 18.61
N LYS A 109 4.17 -0.91 19.09
CA LYS A 109 3.34 -0.89 20.30
C LYS A 109 2.16 -1.84 20.21
N ARG A 110 1.45 -1.83 19.10
CA ARG A 110 0.25 -2.68 18.88
C ARG A 110 0.57 -4.17 18.92
N LEU A 111 1.70 -4.58 18.37
CA LEU A 111 2.14 -5.97 18.39
C LEU A 111 2.68 -6.38 19.75
N GLU A 112 3.39 -5.50 20.47
CA GLU A 112 3.83 -5.70 21.85
C GLU A 112 2.62 -5.88 22.80
N ASP A 113 1.61 -5.01 22.68
CA ASP A 113 0.35 -5.10 23.44
C ASP A 113 -0.42 -6.41 23.14
N ALA A 114 -0.23 -6.97 21.95
CA ALA A 114 -0.76 -8.29 21.56
C ALA A 114 0.11 -9.48 22.01
N GLY A 115 1.21 -9.23 22.74
CA GLY A 115 2.09 -10.25 23.29
C GLY A 115 3.26 -10.67 22.39
N TYR A 116 3.53 -9.95 21.30
CA TYR A 116 4.64 -10.23 20.38
C TYR A 116 5.80 -9.27 20.64
N GLY A 117 6.70 -9.67 21.57
CA GLY A 117 7.89 -8.91 21.92
C GLY A 117 9.14 -9.31 21.08
N GLU A 118 10.28 -8.73 21.47
CA GLU A 118 11.56 -8.88 20.76
C GLU A 118 12.09 -10.33 20.74
N ASN A 119 11.58 -11.19 21.61
CA ASN A 119 11.92 -12.62 21.65
C ASN A 119 11.44 -13.40 20.41
N ILE A 120 10.42 -12.89 19.69
CA ILE A 120 9.83 -13.56 18.52
C ILE A 120 9.71 -12.63 17.30
N LEU A 121 9.85 -11.31 17.48
CA LEU A 121 9.68 -10.31 16.44
C LEU A 121 10.75 -9.23 16.50
N THR A 122 11.48 -9.05 15.41
CA THR A 122 12.40 -7.93 15.20
C THR A 122 11.84 -6.98 14.16
N ILE A 123 11.53 -5.74 14.55
CA ILE A 123 11.06 -4.69 13.64
C ILE A 123 12.23 -3.76 13.30
N LYS A 124 12.44 -3.50 12.00
CA LYS A 124 13.51 -2.63 11.51
C LYS A 124 12.94 -1.52 10.64
N GLN A 125 13.34 -0.28 10.93
CA GLN A 125 13.08 0.86 10.04
C GLN A 125 14.09 0.84 8.91
N THR A 126 13.77 0.15 7.83
CA THR A 126 14.59 0.06 6.63
C THR A 126 13.75 -0.23 5.40
N ASN A 127 14.26 0.14 4.24
CA ASN A 127 13.64 -0.19 2.98
C ASN A 127 13.90 -1.66 2.63
N PHE A 128 12.90 -2.37 2.12
CA PHE A 128 13.01 -3.79 1.76
C PHE A 128 14.03 -4.07 0.63
N ARG A 129 14.49 -3.05 -0.11
CA ARG A 129 15.65 -3.17 -1.00
C ARG A 129 16.93 -3.64 -0.30
N ASN A 130 17.00 -3.48 1.03
CA ASN A 130 18.11 -3.91 1.88
C ASN A 130 17.89 -5.32 2.45
N ILE A 131 17.08 -6.15 1.80
CA ILE A 131 16.77 -7.52 2.24
C ILE A 131 18.02 -8.38 2.40
N ASP A 132 19.04 -8.17 1.58
CA ASP A 132 20.34 -8.83 1.68
C ASP A 132 20.98 -8.67 3.07
N LYS A 133 21.04 -7.46 3.60
CA LYS A 133 21.60 -7.18 4.92
C LYS A 133 20.78 -7.80 6.05
N VAL A 134 19.44 -7.77 5.89
CA VAL A 134 18.54 -8.37 6.87
C VAL A 134 18.63 -9.89 6.84
N ALA A 135 18.77 -10.50 5.67
CA ALA A 135 18.95 -11.92 5.50
C ALA A 135 20.31 -12.40 6.02
N GLU A 136 21.38 -11.63 5.85
CA GLU A 136 22.70 -11.92 6.43
C GLU A 136 22.65 -11.98 7.96
N GLU A 137 21.99 -11.00 8.60
CA GLU A 137 21.78 -10.99 10.05
C GLU A 137 20.91 -12.15 10.53
N ALA A 138 19.85 -12.44 9.79
CA ALA A 138 18.89 -13.47 10.12
C ALA A 138 19.39 -14.90 9.82
N GLY A 139 20.33 -15.08 8.92
CA GLY A 139 20.73 -16.39 8.37
C GLY A 139 19.73 -16.96 7.36
N GLY A 140 19.04 -16.07 6.62
CA GLY A 140 18.04 -16.42 5.60
C GLY A 140 16.64 -16.68 6.16
N PHE A 141 15.66 -16.80 5.26
CA PHE A 141 14.24 -16.90 5.59
C PHE A 141 13.60 -18.15 4.99
N ASP A 142 12.78 -18.82 5.76
CA ASP A 142 11.94 -19.94 5.32
C ASP A 142 10.70 -19.44 4.57
N PHE A 143 10.22 -18.24 4.93
CA PHE A 143 9.11 -17.60 4.22
C PHE A 143 9.26 -16.08 4.22
N ILE A 144 8.81 -15.45 3.13
CA ILE A 144 8.82 -13.99 2.93
C ILE A 144 7.46 -13.55 2.40
N LEU A 145 6.96 -12.44 2.94
CA LEU A 145 5.81 -11.70 2.42
C LEU A 145 6.24 -10.29 2.02
N ALA A 146 5.75 -9.80 0.90
CA ALA A 146 5.76 -8.39 0.54
C ALA A 146 4.36 -7.95 0.09
N ASP A 147 3.75 -7.02 0.83
CA ASP A 147 2.46 -6.38 0.51
C ASP A 147 2.73 -4.97 0.01
N LEU A 148 2.90 -4.83 -1.32
CA LEU A 148 3.41 -3.60 -1.94
C LEU A 148 2.38 -2.45 -1.88
N GLY A 149 2.88 -1.23 -2.04
CA GLY A 149 2.08 -0.01 -2.09
C GLY A 149 1.91 0.67 -0.74
N VAL A 150 0.78 1.34 -0.55
CA VAL A 150 0.49 2.17 0.63
C VAL A 150 -0.70 1.64 1.41
N SER A 151 -0.64 1.76 2.73
CA SER A 151 -1.72 1.36 3.62
C SER A 151 -2.95 2.27 3.47
N SER A 152 -4.11 1.72 3.83
CA SER A 152 -5.34 2.51 3.87
C SER A 152 -5.23 3.71 4.81
N MET A 153 -4.46 3.58 5.89
CA MET A 153 -4.25 4.65 6.87
C MET A 153 -3.43 5.80 6.29
N GLN A 154 -2.38 5.47 5.53
CA GLN A 154 -1.59 6.48 4.81
C GLN A 154 -2.44 7.21 3.77
N ILE A 155 -3.25 6.47 2.96
CA ILE A 155 -4.12 7.08 1.94
C ILE A 155 -5.17 8.01 2.56
N ASP A 156 -5.73 7.64 3.70
CA ASP A 156 -6.83 8.40 4.31
C ASP A 156 -6.34 9.53 5.24
N ASN A 157 -5.03 9.65 5.49
CA ASN A 157 -4.44 10.76 6.22
C ASN A 157 -4.17 11.94 5.26
N PRO A 158 -4.88 13.08 5.39
CA PRO A 158 -4.71 14.24 4.51
C PRO A 158 -3.28 14.81 4.53
N ASP A 159 -2.60 14.76 5.68
CA ASP A 159 -1.26 15.33 5.85
C ASP A 159 -0.17 14.58 5.08
N ARG A 160 -0.46 13.37 4.62
CA ARG A 160 0.46 12.55 3.83
C ARG A 160 0.31 12.76 2.31
N GLY A 161 -0.74 13.43 1.85
CA GLY A 161 -0.95 13.77 0.45
C GLY A 161 -1.37 12.65 -0.49
N PHE A 162 -1.65 11.43 -0.01
CA PHE A 162 -1.99 10.27 -0.85
C PHE A 162 -3.42 10.30 -1.41
N THR A 163 -4.24 11.29 -1.02
CA THR A 163 -5.62 11.40 -1.49
C THR A 163 -5.96 12.81 -1.97
N TYR A 164 -6.65 12.92 -3.08
CA TYR A 164 -7.19 14.17 -3.61
C TYR A 164 -8.61 14.48 -3.12
N LYS A 165 -9.15 13.68 -2.20
CA LYS A 165 -10.50 13.86 -1.65
C LYS A 165 -10.57 14.94 -0.58
N PHE A 166 -9.47 15.21 0.07
CA PHE A 166 -9.28 16.22 1.09
C PHE A 166 -8.07 17.06 0.71
N ASP A 167 -8.08 18.33 1.08
CA ASP A 167 -6.92 19.18 0.90
C ASP A 167 -5.84 18.83 1.91
N GLY A 168 -4.59 18.85 1.45
CA GLY A 168 -3.41 18.57 2.24
C GLY A 168 -2.14 18.80 1.41
N PRO A 169 -0.95 18.80 2.02
CA PRO A 169 0.30 18.95 1.29
C PRO A 169 0.45 17.82 0.25
N LEU A 170 0.93 18.15 -0.93
CA LEU A 170 1.24 17.16 -1.97
C LEU A 170 2.61 16.54 -1.67
N ASP A 171 2.68 15.68 -0.64
CA ASP A 171 3.92 15.08 -0.16
C ASP A 171 4.21 13.75 -0.87
N LEU A 172 3.40 12.73 -0.67
CA LEU A 172 3.47 11.37 -1.24
C LEU A 172 4.69 10.53 -0.83
N ARG A 173 5.56 11.02 0.06
CA ARG A 173 6.69 10.21 0.57
C ARG A 173 6.21 9.16 1.56
N LEU A 174 6.77 7.96 1.47
CA LEU A 174 6.58 6.90 2.48
C LEU A 174 7.36 7.22 3.77
N ASP A 175 8.57 7.76 3.63
CA ASP A 175 9.37 8.33 4.71
C ASP A 175 9.38 9.86 4.57
N PRO A 176 8.58 10.60 5.36
CA PRO A 176 8.48 12.05 5.22
C PRO A 176 9.74 12.81 5.63
N GLU A 177 10.71 12.12 6.26
CA GLU A 177 11.98 12.70 6.68
C GLU A 177 13.06 12.64 5.59
N LYS A 178 12.80 11.93 4.48
CA LYS A 178 13.79 11.70 3.42
C LYS A 178 13.27 12.04 2.03
N GLY A 179 14.19 12.56 1.22
CA GLY A 179 13.91 12.88 -0.19
C GLY A 179 13.01 14.11 -0.37
N GLU A 180 12.67 14.38 -1.60
CA GLU A 180 11.81 15.48 -2.02
C GLU A 180 10.34 15.06 -2.00
N SER A 181 9.46 15.96 -1.57
CA SER A 181 8.02 15.80 -1.72
C SER A 181 7.60 15.88 -3.19
N ALA A 182 6.41 15.38 -3.51
CA ALA A 182 5.90 15.50 -4.87
C ALA A 182 5.71 16.96 -5.31
N ALA A 183 5.37 17.85 -4.37
CA ALA A 183 5.27 19.28 -4.66
C ALA A 183 6.64 19.87 -5.05
N GLU A 184 7.71 19.55 -4.32
CA GLU A 184 9.08 19.98 -4.64
C GLU A 184 9.52 19.39 -5.98
N ARG A 185 9.31 18.11 -6.21
CA ARG A 185 9.61 17.43 -7.47
C ARG A 185 8.91 18.08 -8.67
N LEU A 186 7.63 18.44 -8.54
CA LEU A 186 6.88 19.11 -9.61
C LEU A 186 7.39 20.51 -9.95
N ARG A 187 8.09 21.20 -9.04
CA ARG A 187 8.68 22.51 -9.32
C ARG A 187 9.93 22.42 -10.21
N GLU A 188 10.69 21.36 -10.06
CA GLU A 188 12.01 21.22 -10.66
C GLU A 188 12.04 20.32 -11.91
N VAL A 189 11.02 19.46 -12.08
CA VAL A 189 10.92 18.51 -13.19
C VAL A 189 10.80 19.23 -14.55
N SER A 190 11.48 18.71 -15.57
CA SER A 190 11.26 19.17 -16.95
C SER A 190 9.93 18.65 -17.53
N TYR A 191 9.49 19.27 -18.63
CA TYR A 191 8.27 18.83 -19.32
C TYR A 191 8.38 17.37 -19.78
N GLU A 192 9.48 17.02 -20.41
CA GLU A 192 9.75 15.68 -20.95
C GLU A 192 9.78 14.62 -19.85
N GLU A 193 10.44 14.92 -18.73
CA GLU A 193 10.46 14.02 -17.56
C GLU A 193 9.06 13.83 -16.96
N LEU A 194 8.28 14.91 -16.88
CA LEU A 194 6.93 14.83 -16.29
C LEU A 194 5.98 14.01 -17.17
N VAL A 195 6.04 14.20 -18.49
CA VAL A 195 5.29 13.37 -19.45
C VAL A 195 5.72 11.92 -19.34
N GLY A 196 7.03 11.64 -19.35
CA GLY A 196 7.57 10.30 -19.18
C GLY A 196 7.11 9.64 -17.87
N MET A 197 7.19 10.37 -16.75
CA MET A 197 6.74 9.92 -15.45
C MET A 197 5.27 9.48 -15.46
N PHE A 198 4.37 10.30 -16.02
CA PHE A 198 2.95 9.99 -16.07
C PHE A 198 2.64 8.81 -17.01
N GLN A 199 3.34 8.71 -18.13
CA GLN A 199 3.15 7.61 -19.07
C GLN A 199 3.71 6.29 -18.55
N GLU A 200 4.96 6.29 -18.08
CA GLU A 200 5.68 5.06 -17.70
C GLU A 200 5.19 4.49 -16.37
N ASN A 201 4.90 5.36 -15.38
CA ASN A 201 4.49 4.92 -14.05
C ASN A 201 3.00 4.58 -13.92
N SER A 202 2.14 5.12 -14.80
CA SER A 202 0.70 4.93 -14.63
C SER A 202 -0.14 4.81 -15.89
N ASP A 203 0.47 4.74 -17.05
CA ASP A 203 -0.23 4.69 -18.35
C ASP A 203 -1.25 5.86 -18.50
N GLU A 204 -0.89 7.09 -18.06
CA GLU A 204 -1.78 8.25 -18.14
C GLU A 204 -1.94 8.74 -19.60
N PRO A 205 -3.15 8.67 -20.17
CA PRO A 205 -3.37 9.02 -21.58
C PRO A 205 -3.30 10.53 -21.85
N TYR A 206 -3.47 11.38 -20.85
CA TYR A 206 -3.45 12.85 -20.95
C TYR A 206 -2.19 13.44 -20.33
N ALA A 207 -1.09 12.70 -20.35
CA ALA A 207 0.17 13.09 -19.72
C ALA A 207 0.70 14.43 -20.26
N GLU A 208 0.60 14.66 -21.57
CA GLU A 208 1.09 15.88 -22.23
C GLU A 208 0.25 17.10 -21.85
N GLU A 209 -1.07 16.99 -21.81
CA GLU A 209 -1.99 18.05 -21.45
C GLU A 209 -1.82 18.45 -19.99
N ILE A 210 -1.70 17.46 -19.09
CA ILE A 210 -1.50 17.69 -17.65
C ILE A 210 -0.14 18.32 -17.42
N ALA A 211 0.93 17.81 -18.02
CA ALA A 211 2.27 18.38 -17.95
C ALA A 211 2.30 19.83 -18.43
N THR A 212 1.61 20.13 -19.54
CA THR A 212 1.49 21.49 -20.08
C THR A 212 0.90 22.47 -19.06
N VAL A 213 -0.15 22.09 -18.36
CA VAL A 213 -0.79 22.93 -17.33
C VAL A 213 0.15 23.13 -16.14
N ILE A 214 0.81 22.07 -15.67
CA ILE A 214 1.76 22.15 -14.55
C ILE A 214 2.94 23.05 -14.92
N MET A 215 3.54 22.90 -16.11
CA MET A 215 4.63 23.76 -16.59
C MET A 215 4.21 25.22 -16.73
N LYS A 216 3.00 25.50 -17.19
CA LYS A 216 2.43 26.85 -17.24
C LYS A 216 2.32 27.45 -15.84
N ARG A 217 1.86 26.70 -14.87
CA ARG A 217 1.77 27.11 -13.46
C ARG A 217 3.15 27.40 -12.88
N ASN A 218 4.14 26.56 -13.13
CA ASN A 218 5.51 26.76 -12.69
C ASN A 218 6.12 28.06 -13.23
N ARG A 219 5.92 28.37 -14.53
CA ARG A 219 6.39 29.62 -15.15
C ARG A 219 5.78 30.87 -14.51
N THR A 220 4.56 30.79 -14.04
CA THR A 220 3.85 31.90 -13.37
C THR A 220 4.01 31.89 -11.86
N LYS A 221 4.82 30.99 -11.31
CA LYS A 221 5.04 30.76 -9.85
C LYS A 221 3.74 30.41 -9.09
N ASN A 222 2.73 29.91 -9.78
CA ASN A 222 1.51 29.36 -9.19
C ASN A 222 1.68 27.85 -9.03
N TYR A 223 2.60 27.46 -8.18
CA TYR A 223 3.02 26.08 -8.00
C TYR A 223 1.89 25.16 -7.51
N VAL A 224 1.99 23.88 -7.84
CA VAL A 224 1.10 22.83 -7.34
C VAL A 224 1.67 22.29 -6.02
N GLU A 225 1.14 22.76 -4.90
CA GLU A 225 1.64 22.45 -3.56
C GLU A 225 0.73 21.55 -2.75
N THR A 226 -0.57 21.49 -3.14
CA THR A 226 -1.55 20.71 -2.41
C THR A 226 -2.25 19.68 -3.31
N THR A 227 -2.88 18.72 -2.68
CA THR A 227 -3.62 17.64 -3.35
C THR A 227 -4.79 18.19 -4.17
N THR A 228 -5.48 19.21 -3.68
CA THR A 228 -6.57 19.86 -4.42
C THR A 228 -6.05 20.69 -5.58
N GLN A 229 -4.94 21.41 -5.44
CA GLN A 229 -4.31 22.12 -6.54
C GLN A 229 -3.84 21.18 -7.66
N MET A 230 -3.36 19.97 -7.32
CA MET A 230 -3.06 18.95 -8.33
C MET A 230 -4.31 18.47 -9.05
N LYS A 231 -5.40 18.23 -8.32
CA LYS A 231 -6.69 17.89 -8.93
C LYS A 231 -7.20 19.02 -9.84
N ASP A 232 -7.10 20.28 -9.40
CA ASP A 232 -7.51 21.44 -10.21
C ASP A 232 -6.69 21.58 -11.50
N ALA A 233 -5.38 21.27 -11.44
CA ALA A 233 -4.53 21.24 -12.63
C ALA A 233 -4.97 20.16 -13.63
N ILE A 234 -5.38 18.99 -13.14
CA ILE A 234 -5.92 17.91 -13.98
C ILE A 234 -7.28 18.30 -14.56
N GLU A 235 -8.16 18.94 -13.77
CA GLU A 235 -9.45 19.43 -14.26
C GLU A 235 -9.28 20.50 -15.36
N GLU A 236 -8.31 21.43 -15.19
CA GLU A 236 -7.94 22.43 -16.20
C GLU A 236 -7.43 21.75 -17.47
N ALA A 237 -6.54 20.78 -17.35
CA ALA A 237 -5.96 20.05 -18.48
C ALA A 237 -7.02 19.29 -19.29
N LEU A 238 -8.01 18.72 -18.61
CA LEU A 238 -9.06 17.90 -19.23
C LEU A 238 -10.33 18.72 -19.61
N SER A 239 -10.24 20.04 -19.62
CA SER A 239 -11.39 20.92 -19.94
C SER A 239 -11.97 20.68 -21.35
N PHE A 240 -11.17 20.18 -22.28
CA PHE A 240 -11.59 19.83 -23.66
C PHE A 240 -12.39 18.52 -23.73
N VAL A 241 -12.33 17.65 -22.70
CA VAL A 241 -13.10 16.41 -22.67
C VAL A 241 -14.59 16.73 -22.53
N PRO A 242 -15.48 16.05 -23.30
CA PRO A 242 -16.93 16.29 -23.23
C PRO A 242 -17.46 16.18 -21.79
N GLU A 243 -18.36 17.07 -21.40
CA GLU A 243 -18.86 17.19 -20.02
C GLU A 243 -19.37 15.86 -19.43
N LYS A 244 -20.05 15.05 -20.25
CA LYS A 244 -20.58 13.74 -19.85
C LYS A 244 -19.49 12.75 -19.39
N GLU A 245 -18.30 12.85 -19.97
CA GLU A 245 -17.16 11.94 -19.73
C GLU A 245 -16.11 12.55 -18.80
N ARG A 246 -16.06 13.89 -18.71
CA ARG A 246 -15.02 14.65 -18.00
C ARG A 246 -14.87 14.24 -16.54
N LYS A 247 -15.97 14.06 -15.81
CA LYS A 247 -15.94 13.69 -14.39
C LYS A 247 -15.22 12.35 -14.15
N GLU A 248 -15.48 11.36 -15.01
CA GLU A 248 -14.83 10.05 -14.88
C GLU A 248 -13.39 10.10 -15.40
N ALA A 249 -13.11 10.87 -16.48
CA ALA A 249 -11.76 11.08 -16.98
C ALA A 249 -10.88 11.74 -15.91
N VAL A 250 -11.31 12.85 -15.32
CA VAL A 250 -10.60 13.54 -14.23
C VAL A 250 -10.34 12.60 -13.05
N LYS A 251 -11.34 11.85 -12.62
CA LYS A 251 -11.18 10.88 -11.52
C LYS A 251 -10.09 9.84 -11.82
N LYS A 252 -10.08 9.29 -13.04
CA LYS A 252 -9.07 8.31 -13.46
C LYS A 252 -7.69 8.94 -13.57
N SER A 253 -7.59 10.14 -14.16
CA SER A 253 -6.31 10.84 -14.26
C SER A 253 -5.77 11.26 -12.89
N CYS A 254 -6.62 11.69 -11.94
CA CYS A 254 -6.19 11.90 -10.56
C CYS A 254 -5.57 10.63 -9.97
N GLN A 255 -6.23 9.47 -10.10
CA GLN A 255 -5.71 8.21 -9.59
C GLN A 255 -4.33 7.86 -10.20
N ARG A 256 -4.17 8.03 -11.52
CA ARG A 256 -2.93 7.74 -12.23
C ARG A 256 -1.82 8.73 -11.91
N CYS A 257 -2.11 10.03 -11.92
CA CYS A 257 -1.10 11.03 -11.61
C CYS A 257 -0.58 10.92 -10.16
N PHE A 258 -1.46 10.69 -9.18
CA PHE A 258 -1.04 10.46 -7.81
C PHE A 258 -0.23 9.17 -7.67
N GLN A 259 -0.61 8.11 -8.39
CA GLN A 259 0.19 6.89 -8.46
C GLN A 259 1.56 7.16 -9.08
N ALA A 260 1.63 7.87 -10.21
CA ALA A 260 2.89 8.14 -10.91
C ALA A 260 3.85 8.98 -10.06
N LEU A 261 3.35 10.03 -9.41
CA LEU A 261 4.14 10.86 -8.50
C LEU A 261 4.63 10.06 -7.28
N ARG A 262 3.77 9.21 -6.70
CA ARG A 262 4.14 8.36 -5.58
C ARG A 262 5.27 7.39 -5.95
N ILE A 263 5.16 6.75 -7.10
CA ILE A 263 6.18 5.85 -7.62
C ILE A 263 7.50 6.59 -7.80
N ASP A 264 7.47 7.81 -8.36
CA ASP A 264 8.67 8.61 -8.62
C ASP A 264 9.36 9.04 -7.31
N VAL A 265 8.65 9.71 -6.40
CA VAL A 265 9.26 10.24 -5.16
C VAL A 265 9.76 9.15 -4.20
N ASN A 266 9.23 7.94 -4.29
CA ASN A 266 9.66 6.79 -3.48
C ASN A 266 10.56 5.81 -4.25
N SER A 267 10.85 6.06 -5.52
CA SER A 267 11.61 5.16 -6.40
C SER A 267 11.08 3.70 -6.33
N GLU A 268 9.74 3.54 -6.34
CA GLU A 268 9.10 2.26 -6.01
C GLU A 268 9.52 1.13 -6.97
N PHE A 269 9.71 1.41 -8.27
CA PHE A 269 10.13 0.40 -9.23
C PHE A 269 11.59 -0.01 -9.05
N GLU A 270 12.50 0.93 -8.80
CA GLU A 270 13.91 0.67 -8.53
C GLU A 270 14.07 -0.13 -7.23
N VAL A 271 13.33 0.25 -6.21
CA VAL A 271 13.29 -0.47 -4.91
C VAL A 271 12.79 -1.90 -5.10
N LEU A 272 11.71 -2.08 -5.86
CA LEU A 272 11.17 -3.41 -6.15
C LEU A 272 12.14 -4.25 -7.00
N TYR A 273 12.82 -3.62 -7.96
CA TYR A 273 13.83 -4.29 -8.78
C TYR A 273 14.98 -4.81 -7.92
N ASP A 274 15.55 -3.94 -7.07
CA ASP A 274 16.63 -4.31 -6.14
C ASP A 274 16.21 -5.44 -5.19
N PHE A 275 14.96 -5.39 -4.68
CA PHE A 275 14.42 -6.43 -3.84
C PHE A 275 14.31 -7.77 -4.57
N LEU A 276 13.76 -7.77 -5.78
CA LEU A 276 13.56 -8.99 -6.59
C LEU A 276 14.88 -9.63 -7.01
N ASP A 277 15.94 -8.81 -7.25
CA ASP A 277 17.26 -9.28 -7.58
C ASP A 277 17.93 -10.02 -6.40
N LYS A 278 17.79 -9.48 -5.19
CA LYS A 278 18.37 -10.02 -3.95
C LYS A 278 17.52 -11.11 -3.28
N LEU A 279 16.25 -11.18 -3.61
CA LEU A 279 15.28 -12.08 -2.99
C LEU A 279 15.69 -13.57 -3.01
N PRO A 280 16.27 -14.10 -4.10
CA PRO A 280 16.72 -15.49 -4.11
C PRO A 280 17.74 -15.82 -3.01
N ASP A 281 18.68 -14.92 -2.75
CA ASP A 281 19.74 -15.15 -1.77
C ASP A 281 19.27 -14.97 -0.33
N ALA A 282 18.17 -14.25 -0.13
CA ALA A 282 17.52 -14.10 1.16
C ALA A 282 16.68 -15.31 1.56
N LEU A 283 16.25 -16.13 0.61
CA LEU A 283 15.48 -17.36 0.86
C LEU A 283 16.40 -18.55 1.14
N ARG A 284 16.06 -19.33 2.15
CA ARG A 284 16.64 -20.67 2.35
C ARG A 284 16.18 -21.64 1.25
N PRO A 285 16.92 -22.72 0.99
CA PRO A 285 16.45 -23.77 0.11
C PRO A 285 15.04 -24.23 0.49
N GLY A 286 14.14 -24.40 -0.49
CA GLY A 286 12.72 -24.70 -0.27
C GLY A 286 11.88 -23.54 0.30
N GLY A 287 12.49 -22.39 0.58
CA GLY A 287 11.82 -21.21 1.12
C GLY A 287 10.77 -20.64 0.18
N ARG A 288 9.73 -20.03 0.73
CA ARG A 288 8.54 -19.56 0.00
C ARG A 288 8.41 -18.04 0.07
N VAL A 289 8.06 -17.41 -1.03
CA VAL A 289 7.76 -15.98 -1.09
C VAL A 289 6.41 -15.71 -1.72
N ALA A 290 5.62 -14.86 -1.08
CA ALA A 290 4.39 -14.30 -1.61
C ALA A 290 4.52 -12.79 -1.76
N ILE A 291 4.09 -12.24 -2.90
CA ILE A 291 4.11 -10.80 -3.18
C ILE A 291 2.73 -10.36 -3.63
N LEU A 292 2.14 -9.40 -2.92
CA LEU A 292 0.94 -8.70 -3.33
C LEU A 292 1.30 -7.45 -4.11
N THR A 293 0.62 -7.23 -5.23
CA THR A 293 0.77 -6.05 -6.10
C THR A 293 -0.59 -5.41 -6.34
N PHE A 294 -0.63 -4.09 -6.53
CA PHE A 294 -1.88 -3.33 -6.65
C PHE A 294 -2.06 -2.67 -8.01
N HIS A 295 -1.03 -2.59 -8.82
CA HIS A 295 -1.12 -2.07 -10.19
C HIS A 295 -0.30 -2.91 -11.18
N SER A 296 -0.52 -2.65 -12.47
CA SER A 296 0.07 -3.44 -13.57
C SER A 296 1.59 -3.35 -13.64
N GLY A 297 2.18 -2.23 -13.23
CA GLY A 297 3.63 -2.02 -13.23
C GLY A 297 4.34 -2.97 -12.28
N GLU A 298 3.93 -3.00 -11.01
CA GLU A 298 4.46 -3.93 -10.00
C GLU A 298 4.28 -5.40 -10.43
N ASP A 299 3.05 -5.77 -10.82
CA ASP A 299 2.74 -7.15 -11.25
C ASP A 299 3.62 -7.61 -12.42
N ARG A 300 3.92 -6.71 -13.35
CA ARG A 300 4.80 -6.98 -14.50
C ARG A 300 6.23 -7.28 -14.08
N LEU A 301 6.78 -6.50 -13.13
CA LEU A 301 8.12 -6.70 -12.59
C LEU A 301 8.21 -8.03 -11.85
N VAL A 302 7.31 -8.31 -10.91
CA VAL A 302 7.28 -9.56 -10.15
C VAL A 302 7.13 -10.77 -11.08
N LYS A 303 6.20 -10.71 -12.04
CA LYS A 303 6.00 -11.79 -13.03
C LYS A 303 7.26 -12.08 -13.83
N ARG A 304 7.96 -11.03 -14.30
CA ARG A 304 9.19 -11.17 -15.07
C ARG A 304 10.31 -11.78 -14.25
N ALA A 305 10.52 -11.30 -13.02
CA ALA A 305 11.55 -11.80 -12.12
C ALA A 305 11.33 -13.28 -11.77
N PHE A 306 10.13 -13.65 -11.38
CA PHE A 306 9.81 -15.05 -11.05
C PHE A 306 9.95 -15.98 -12.26
N LYS A 307 9.48 -15.55 -13.43
CA LYS A 307 9.64 -16.33 -14.67
C LYS A 307 11.10 -16.50 -15.07
N ALA A 308 11.92 -15.44 -14.94
CA ALA A 308 13.35 -15.50 -15.21
C ALA A 308 14.08 -16.42 -14.23
N GLY A 309 13.78 -16.32 -12.93
CA GLY A 309 14.34 -17.17 -11.89
C GLY A 309 13.97 -18.65 -12.06
N ALA A 310 12.72 -18.95 -12.44
CA ALA A 310 12.31 -20.33 -12.75
C ALA A 310 13.06 -20.89 -13.96
N LYS A 311 13.23 -20.08 -15.01
CA LYS A 311 14.03 -20.49 -16.19
C LYS A 311 15.49 -20.73 -15.85
N ALA A 312 16.03 -19.99 -14.90
CA ALA A 312 17.42 -20.13 -14.43
C ALA A 312 17.60 -21.25 -13.39
N GLY A 313 16.53 -21.93 -12.97
CA GLY A 313 16.57 -22.96 -11.91
C GLY A 313 16.70 -22.42 -10.49
N VAL A 314 16.56 -21.10 -10.31
CA VAL A 314 16.60 -20.43 -8.99
C VAL A 314 15.33 -20.74 -8.18
N TYR A 315 14.20 -20.77 -8.85
CA TYR A 315 12.93 -21.18 -8.27
C TYR A 315 12.48 -22.51 -8.85
N SER A 316 12.13 -23.46 -7.99
CA SER A 316 11.58 -24.77 -8.39
C SER A 316 10.14 -24.62 -8.88
N GLU A 317 9.38 -23.70 -8.30
CA GLU A 317 7.99 -23.42 -8.65
C GLU A 317 7.70 -21.91 -8.61
N VAL A 318 6.85 -21.45 -9.51
CA VAL A 318 6.34 -20.08 -9.54
C VAL A 318 4.86 -20.06 -9.94
N SER A 319 4.12 -19.08 -9.46
CA SER A 319 2.72 -18.88 -9.85
C SER A 319 2.59 -18.67 -11.37
N LYS A 320 1.85 -19.54 -12.04
CA LYS A 320 1.49 -19.36 -13.46
C LYS A 320 0.50 -18.22 -13.63
N ASP A 321 -0.56 -18.27 -12.82
CA ASP A 321 -1.62 -17.27 -12.77
C ASP A 321 -1.56 -16.46 -11.47
N VAL A 322 -2.25 -15.31 -11.46
CA VAL A 322 -2.40 -14.50 -10.25
C VAL A 322 -3.49 -15.08 -9.37
N ILE A 323 -3.26 -15.11 -8.06
CA ILE A 323 -4.32 -15.31 -7.08
C ILE A 323 -4.93 -13.94 -6.79
N ARG A 324 -6.25 -13.89 -6.70
CA ARG A 324 -7.01 -12.67 -6.43
C ARG A 324 -7.83 -12.84 -5.15
N PRO A 325 -8.10 -11.72 -4.44
CA PRO A 325 -9.01 -11.73 -3.32
C PRO A 325 -10.38 -12.26 -3.73
N SER A 326 -11.07 -12.89 -2.80
CA SER A 326 -12.42 -13.40 -3.01
C SER A 326 -13.42 -12.26 -3.31
N ALA A 327 -14.55 -12.59 -3.94
CA ALA A 327 -15.62 -11.62 -4.20
C ALA A 327 -16.17 -11.02 -2.88
N GLU A 328 -16.23 -11.83 -1.82
CA GLU A 328 -16.66 -11.40 -0.48
C GLU A 328 -15.67 -10.39 0.12
N GLU A 329 -14.37 -10.65 0.03
CA GLU A 329 -13.32 -9.74 0.47
C GLU A 329 -13.37 -8.43 -0.30
N CYS A 330 -13.53 -8.47 -1.63
CA CYS A 330 -13.67 -7.29 -2.47
C CYS A 330 -14.94 -6.46 -2.16
N ALA A 331 -16.00 -7.11 -1.68
CA ALA A 331 -17.22 -6.42 -1.25
C ALA A 331 -17.01 -5.69 0.08
N ARG A 332 -16.28 -6.31 1.02
CA ARG A 332 -15.94 -5.71 2.33
C ARG A 332 -14.86 -4.64 2.21
N ASN A 333 -13.84 -4.89 1.37
CA ASN A 333 -12.72 -3.98 1.13
C ASN A 333 -12.58 -3.69 -0.38
N PRO A 334 -13.20 -2.61 -0.90
CA PRO A 334 -13.11 -2.25 -2.32
C PRO A 334 -11.67 -2.01 -2.83
N ARG A 335 -10.70 -1.72 -1.94
CA ARG A 335 -9.28 -1.55 -2.28
C ARG A 335 -8.62 -2.87 -2.67
N ALA A 336 -9.18 -4.00 -2.22
CA ALA A 336 -8.69 -5.33 -2.58
C ALA A 336 -8.89 -5.69 -4.07
N ARG A 337 -9.79 -5.00 -4.78
CA ARG A 337 -10.17 -5.34 -6.17
C ARG A 337 -9.02 -5.37 -7.17
N SER A 338 -8.01 -4.51 -6.97
CA SER A 338 -6.82 -4.43 -7.83
C SER A 338 -5.73 -5.42 -7.45
N THR A 339 -5.83 -6.04 -6.26
CA THR A 339 -4.80 -6.91 -5.70
C THR A 339 -4.56 -8.14 -6.56
N LYS A 340 -3.29 -8.45 -6.72
CA LYS A 340 -2.81 -9.67 -7.38
C LYS A 340 -1.70 -10.26 -6.51
N MET A 341 -1.83 -11.52 -6.13
CA MET A 341 -0.79 -12.25 -5.44
C MET A 341 -0.03 -13.13 -6.41
N ARG A 342 1.30 -13.03 -6.38
CA ARG A 342 2.22 -13.96 -7.02
C ARG A 342 3.12 -14.59 -5.99
N TRP A 343 3.62 -15.78 -6.31
CA TRP A 343 4.46 -16.53 -5.41
C TRP A 343 5.55 -17.34 -6.14
N ALA A 344 6.59 -17.66 -5.38
CA ALA A 344 7.67 -18.53 -5.83
C ALA A 344 8.17 -19.41 -4.67
N VAL A 345 8.75 -20.56 -5.01
CA VAL A 345 9.44 -21.48 -4.11
C VAL A 345 10.90 -21.54 -4.54
N LYS A 346 11.84 -21.28 -3.63
CA LYS A 346 13.28 -21.41 -3.87
C LYS A 346 13.61 -22.89 -4.16
N ALA A 347 14.47 -23.12 -5.14
CA ALA A 347 15.01 -24.48 -5.36
C ALA A 347 15.83 -24.94 -4.15
N GLU A 348 15.95 -26.29 -4.00
CA GLU A 348 16.77 -26.93 -2.96
C GLU A 348 18.26 -26.61 -3.11
#